data_a270537a215e10053d735ffbd0009f75
#
_entry.id   a270537a215e10053d735ffbd0009f75
#
_cell.length_a   1.000
_cell.length_b   1.000
_cell.length_c   1.000
_cell.angle_alpha   90.00
_cell.angle_beta   90.00
_cell.angle_gamma   90.00
#
_symmetry.space_group_name_H-M   'P 1'
#
loop_
_entity.id
_entity.type
_entity.pdbx_description
1 polymer ?
#
loop_
_entity_poly.entity_id
_entity_poly.type
_entity_poly.pdbx_seq_one_letter_code
_entity_poly.pdbx_strand_id
1 'polypeptide(L)'
;MVLPFPAQGHVIPLMELSHRLVDYGFKIDFVNTEFNHDCILKSMQNRVIPEGIDMLSVPDGMDPADDHTDIGKLVGGLPAAMFSPIEEIIKIKKIKWVIADVSMSWALKLTNTVGVRIALFSTYSASVFALRMKLPKLIEDGVVDEIGNVKIHKMIQLAPPIDSTEIPWVSLGSNTERRRVNIQRVINTNQLMSLAEAIICNTSGEVEPEALALLPNALPIGPLVAPMSKLSGLKLCANEQGVVTKEEIKDKVVQLLKDEDIKARAIMWKNKACASVREGGSSHENLLKLVKLLQEG
;
A
#
# COMPACT_ATOMS: atom_id res chain seq x y z
N MET A 1 7.94 -1.38 -15.65
CA MET A 1 7.97 -2.50 -14.67
C MET A 1 7.12 -2.16 -13.48
N VAL A 2 6.36 -3.11 -12.93
CA VAL A 2 5.57 -2.94 -11.70
C VAL A 2 6.08 -3.93 -10.65
N LEU A 3 6.36 -3.43 -9.44
CA LEU A 3 7.01 -4.18 -8.37
C LEU A 3 6.15 -4.12 -7.08
N PRO A 4 5.18 -5.02 -6.89
CA PRO A 4 4.36 -5.09 -5.69
C PRO A 4 5.14 -5.65 -4.49
N PHE A 5 4.75 -5.27 -3.28
CA PHE A 5 5.09 -6.04 -2.09
C PHE A 5 4.34 -7.38 -2.14
N PRO A 6 5.00 -8.53 -1.81
CA PRO A 6 4.42 -9.86 -1.99
C PRO A 6 3.33 -10.21 -0.97
N ALA A 7 2.27 -9.43 -0.93
CA ALA A 7 1.07 -9.69 -0.14
C ALA A 7 -0.17 -9.31 -0.96
N GLN A 8 -1.23 -10.09 -0.83
CA GLN A 8 -2.45 -9.94 -1.65
C GLN A 8 -3.01 -8.51 -1.67
N GLY A 9 -3.01 -7.81 -0.53
CA GLY A 9 -3.49 -6.44 -0.42
C GLY A 9 -2.65 -5.41 -1.18
N HIS A 10 -1.44 -5.77 -1.62
CA HIS A 10 -0.53 -4.95 -2.41
C HIS A 10 -0.52 -5.38 -3.88
N VAL A 11 -0.53 -6.68 -4.14
CA VAL A 11 -0.52 -7.25 -5.49
C VAL A 11 -1.78 -6.88 -6.26
N ILE A 12 -2.97 -7.04 -5.67
CA ILE A 12 -4.25 -6.79 -6.36
C ILE A 12 -4.37 -5.33 -6.84
N PRO A 13 -4.15 -4.29 -6.03
CA PRO A 13 -4.25 -2.91 -6.52
C PRO A 13 -3.22 -2.56 -7.60
N LEU A 14 -2.00 -3.09 -7.50
CA LEU A 14 -0.97 -2.85 -8.51
C LEU A 14 -1.25 -3.60 -9.82
N MET A 15 -1.87 -4.77 -9.76
CA MET A 15 -2.36 -5.48 -10.94
C MET A 15 -3.48 -4.68 -11.62
N GLU A 16 -4.41 -4.14 -10.85
CA GLU A 16 -5.49 -3.30 -11.41
C GLU A 16 -4.92 -2.02 -12.05
N LEU A 17 -3.92 -1.39 -11.43
CA LEU A 17 -3.22 -0.28 -12.07
C LEU A 17 -2.55 -0.71 -13.38
N SER A 18 -1.93 -1.89 -13.40
CA SER A 18 -1.31 -2.45 -14.60
C SER A 18 -2.30 -2.63 -15.74
N HIS A 19 -3.49 -3.18 -15.47
CA HIS A 19 -4.56 -3.30 -16.46
C HIS A 19 -4.93 -1.94 -17.05
N ARG A 20 -5.14 -0.94 -16.20
CA ARG A 20 -5.48 0.43 -16.66
C ARG A 20 -4.36 1.05 -17.50
N LEU A 21 -3.09 0.83 -17.14
CA LEU A 21 -1.97 1.34 -17.92
C LEU A 21 -1.86 0.65 -19.29
N VAL A 22 -2.19 -0.63 -19.38
CA VAL A 22 -2.28 -1.34 -20.67
C VAL A 22 -3.33 -0.73 -21.58
N ASP A 23 -4.49 -0.28 -21.05
CA ASP A 23 -5.52 0.41 -21.83
C ASP A 23 -5.00 1.72 -22.46
N TYR A 24 -3.93 2.32 -21.89
CA TYR A 24 -3.22 3.48 -22.45
C TYR A 24 -1.98 3.12 -23.27
N GLY A 25 -1.82 1.85 -23.64
CA GLY A 25 -0.77 1.37 -24.55
C GLY A 25 0.57 1.06 -23.92
N PHE A 26 0.67 1.00 -22.57
CA PHE A 26 1.90 0.57 -21.90
C PHE A 26 2.06 -0.95 -21.94
N LYS A 27 3.30 -1.40 -22.08
CA LYS A 27 3.68 -2.79 -21.83
C LYS A 27 4.20 -2.90 -20.40
N ILE A 28 3.70 -3.87 -19.66
CA ILE A 28 3.95 -4.01 -18.23
C ILE A 28 4.70 -5.31 -17.97
N ASP A 29 5.88 -5.19 -17.36
CA ASP A 29 6.55 -6.32 -16.70
C ASP A 29 6.14 -6.30 -15.23
N PHE A 30 5.29 -7.24 -14.84
CA PHE A 30 4.78 -7.37 -13.48
C PHE A 30 5.60 -8.41 -12.72
N VAL A 31 6.42 -7.96 -11.75
CA VAL A 31 7.42 -8.81 -11.10
C VAL A 31 6.97 -9.21 -9.71
N ASN A 32 6.75 -10.50 -9.52
CA ASN A 32 6.40 -11.10 -8.22
C ASN A 32 7.58 -11.89 -7.64
N THR A 33 7.44 -12.32 -6.36
CA THR A 33 8.23 -13.44 -5.86
C THR A 33 7.75 -14.75 -6.48
N GLU A 34 8.63 -15.75 -6.58
CA GLU A 34 8.28 -17.09 -7.11
C GLU A 34 7.06 -17.69 -6.41
N PHE A 35 7.02 -17.60 -5.07
CA PHE A 35 5.89 -18.08 -4.28
C PHE A 35 4.56 -17.39 -4.66
N ASN A 36 4.55 -16.05 -4.75
CA ASN A 36 3.34 -15.33 -5.14
C ASN A 36 2.95 -15.55 -6.60
N HIS A 37 3.92 -15.67 -7.48
CA HIS A 37 3.69 -15.99 -8.88
C HIS A 37 2.93 -17.31 -9.02
N ASP A 38 3.39 -18.36 -8.34
CA ASP A 38 2.70 -19.65 -8.29
C ASP A 38 1.29 -19.58 -7.70
N CYS A 39 1.12 -18.79 -6.63
CA CYS A 39 -0.21 -18.58 -6.04
C CYS A 39 -1.17 -17.89 -7.02
N ILE A 40 -0.69 -16.89 -7.76
CA ILE A 40 -1.50 -16.17 -8.77
C ILE A 40 -1.87 -17.14 -9.89
N LEU A 41 -0.91 -17.87 -10.47
CA LEU A 41 -1.17 -18.83 -11.54
C LEU A 41 -2.18 -19.91 -11.11
N LYS A 42 -2.05 -20.45 -9.91
CA LYS A 42 -3.01 -21.40 -9.33
C LYS A 42 -4.41 -20.81 -9.17
N SER A 43 -4.50 -19.54 -8.79
CA SER A 43 -5.79 -18.86 -8.60
C SER A 43 -6.50 -18.52 -9.90
N MET A 44 -5.75 -18.36 -10.99
CA MET A 44 -6.28 -17.95 -12.30
C MET A 44 -7.08 -19.04 -13.01
N GLN A 45 -6.95 -20.31 -12.66
CA GLN A 45 -7.77 -21.46 -13.13
C GLN A 45 -8.35 -21.29 -14.54
N ASN A 46 -7.52 -21.15 -15.58
CA ASN A 46 -7.94 -20.87 -16.96
C ASN A 46 -8.28 -19.41 -17.30
N ARG A 47 -8.07 -18.45 -16.44
CA ARG A 47 -8.11 -17.03 -16.84
C ARG A 47 -6.82 -16.70 -17.59
N VAL A 48 -6.97 -16.04 -18.73
CA VAL A 48 -5.84 -15.59 -19.55
C VAL A 48 -5.28 -14.30 -18.94
N ILE A 49 -3.95 -14.22 -18.79
CA ILE A 49 -3.29 -12.95 -18.47
C ILE A 49 -3.59 -11.98 -19.64
N PRO A 50 -4.06 -10.77 -19.39
CA PRO A 50 -4.33 -9.80 -20.44
C PRO A 50 -3.10 -9.56 -21.32
N GLU A 51 -3.31 -9.42 -22.61
CA GLU A 51 -2.27 -9.00 -23.53
C GLU A 51 -1.67 -7.65 -23.05
N GLY A 52 -0.35 -7.54 -23.08
CA GLY A 52 0.36 -6.33 -22.61
C GLY A 52 0.91 -6.42 -21.19
N ILE A 53 0.63 -7.51 -20.44
CA ILE A 53 1.25 -7.76 -19.12
C ILE A 53 2.08 -9.04 -19.18
N ASP A 54 3.38 -8.90 -19.00
CA ASP A 54 4.31 -10.02 -18.82
C ASP A 54 4.49 -10.29 -17.31
N MET A 55 4.13 -11.50 -16.88
CA MET A 55 4.33 -11.93 -15.49
C MET A 55 5.72 -12.51 -15.32
N LEU A 56 6.52 -11.89 -14.47
CA LEU A 56 7.87 -12.32 -14.14
C LEU A 56 7.96 -12.74 -12.68
N SER A 57 8.87 -13.63 -12.35
CA SER A 57 9.14 -14.04 -10.98
C SER A 57 10.62 -13.95 -10.64
N VAL A 58 10.92 -13.65 -9.39
CA VAL A 58 12.26 -13.59 -8.82
C VAL A 58 12.25 -14.24 -7.43
N PRO A 59 13.38 -14.76 -6.94
CA PRO A 59 13.47 -15.31 -5.59
C PRO A 59 13.10 -14.27 -4.53
N ASP A 60 12.48 -14.72 -3.42
CA ASP A 60 12.21 -13.88 -2.25
C ASP A 60 13.30 -13.98 -1.17
N GLY A 61 14.27 -14.87 -1.37
CA GLY A 61 15.37 -15.10 -0.44
C GLY A 61 15.02 -15.94 0.78
N MET A 62 13.85 -16.56 0.79
CA MET A 62 13.42 -17.46 1.86
C MET A 62 13.76 -18.92 1.52
N ASP A 63 13.95 -19.73 2.57
CA ASP A 63 14.09 -21.18 2.40
C ASP A 63 12.74 -21.77 1.94
N PRO A 64 12.71 -22.77 1.05
CA PRO A 64 11.46 -23.41 0.62
C PRO A 64 10.60 -23.98 1.75
N ALA A 65 11.20 -24.26 2.92
CA ALA A 65 10.48 -24.72 4.10
C ALA A 65 9.93 -23.59 4.98
N ASP A 66 10.26 -22.34 4.68
CA ASP A 66 9.78 -21.17 5.43
C ASP A 66 8.31 -20.85 5.13
N ASP A 67 7.70 -20.14 6.04
CA ASP A 67 6.40 -19.52 5.79
C ASP A 67 6.57 -18.24 4.94
N HIS A 68 6.39 -18.37 3.63
CA HIS A 68 6.48 -17.27 2.66
C HIS A 68 5.38 -16.20 2.85
N THR A 69 4.50 -16.35 3.84
CA THR A 69 3.53 -15.32 4.24
C THR A 69 4.00 -14.51 5.47
N ASP A 70 5.14 -14.87 6.07
CA ASP A 70 5.72 -14.12 7.20
C ASP A 70 6.27 -12.78 6.72
N ILE A 71 5.47 -11.72 6.90
CA ILE A 71 5.81 -10.34 6.50
C ILE A 71 7.14 -9.88 7.11
N GLY A 72 7.46 -10.31 8.34
CA GLY A 72 8.71 -9.92 9.01
C GLY A 72 9.94 -10.47 8.29
N LYS A 73 9.92 -11.74 7.91
CA LYS A 73 10.98 -12.39 7.13
C LYS A 73 11.09 -11.78 5.74
N LEU A 74 9.96 -11.61 5.04
CA LEU A 74 9.92 -10.99 3.72
C LEU A 74 10.54 -9.60 3.71
N VAL A 75 10.12 -8.71 4.61
CA VAL A 75 10.65 -7.34 4.68
C VAL A 75 12.17 -7.31 4.85
N GLY A 76 12.73 -8.24 5.63
CA GLY A 76 14.17 -8.35 5.86
C GLY A 76 14.94 -8.96 4.69
N GLY A 77 14.37 -9.94 4.01
CA GLY A 77 15.05 -10.76 2.99
C GLY A 77 14.96 -10.18 1.57
N LEU A 78 13.81 -9.61 1.20
CA LEU A 78 13.52 -9.15 -0.17
C LEU A 78 14.60 -8.24 -0.78
N PRO A 79 15.14 -7.22 -0.07
CA PRO A 79 16.13 -6.33 -0.69
C PRO A 79 17.37 -7.07 -1.16
N ALA A 80 17.87 -8.02 -0.36
CA ALA A 80 19.07 -8.78 -0.69
C ALA A 80 18.81 -9.78 -1.84
N ALA A 81 17.64 -10.42 -1.84
CA ALA A 81 17.31 -11.44 -2.83
C ALA A 81 16.94 -10.86 -4.19
N MET A 82 16.21 -9.73 -4.20
CA MET A 82 15.63 -9.20 -5.43
C MET A 82 16.50 -8.15 -6.13
N PHE A 83 17.47 -7.53 -5.44
CA PHE A 83 18.23 -6.40 -5.99
C PHE A 83 18.90 -6.75 -7.34
N SER A 84 19.74 -7.79 -7.37
CA SER A 84 20.45 -8.18 -8.59
C SER A 84 19.54 -8.72 -9.69
N PRO A 85 18.56 -9.60 -9.42
CA PRO A 85 17.61 -10.03 -10.45
C PRO A 85 16.81 -8.87 -11.07
N ILE A 86 16.34 -7.92 -10.26
CA ILE A 86 15.60 -6.75 -10.77
C ILE A 86 16.52 -5.84 -11.60
N GLU A 87 17.75 -5.61 -11.17
CA GLU A 87 18.76 -4.85 -11.93
C GLU A 87 18.99 -5.47 -13.33
N GLU A 88 19.12 -6.80 -13.39
CA GLU A 88 19.30 -7.54 -14.63
C GLU A 88 18.09 -7.39 -15.56
N ILE A 89 16.87 -7.59 -15.02
CA ILE A 89 15.63 -7.42 -15.79
C ILE A 89 15.53 -5.99 -16.35
N ILE A 90 15.81 -4.98 -15.53
CA ILE A 90 15.81 -3.58 -15.96
C ILE A 90 16.72 -3.37 -17.18
N LYS A 91 17.96 -3.91 -17.14
CA LYS A 91 18.94 -3.77 -18.22
C LYS A 91 18.53 -4.53 -19.48
N ILE A 92 18.13 -5.79 -19.35
CA ILE A 92 17.78 -6.66 -20.50
C ILE A 92 16.52 -6.13 -21.20
N LYS A 93 15.48 -5.81 -20.45
CA LYS A 93 14.20 -5.34 -21.00
C LYS A 93 14.18 -3.85 -21.29
N LYS A 94 15.26 -3.12 -20.99
CA LYS A 94 15.39 -1.66 -21.19
C LYS A 94 14.23 -0.90 -20.55
N ILE A 95 13.95 -1.22 -19.30
CA ILE A 95 12.86 -0.62 -18.53
C ILE A 95 13.08 0.89 -18.43
N LYS A 96 12.05 1.67 -18.70
CA LYS A 96 12.04 3.14 -18.58
C LYS A 96 11.55 3.63 -17.22
N TRP A 97 10.54 2.94 -16.70
CA TRP A 97 9.89 3.28 -15.45
C TRP A 97 9.70 2.08 -14.54
N VAL A 98 9.89 2.30 -13.25
CA VAL A 98 9.49 1.36 -12.21
C VAL A 98 8.35 1.98 -11.40
N ILE A 99 7.24 1.26 -11.23
CA ILE A 99 6.21 1.59 -10.26
C ILE A 99 6.34 0.57 -9.14
N ALA A 100 6.82 0.99 -7.98
CA ALA A 100 7.06 0.11 -6.85
C ALA A 100 6.11 0.41 -5.70
N ASP A 101 5.63 -0.63 -5.02
CA ASP A 101 4.95 -0.45 -3.74
C ASP A 101 5.83 0.31 -2.74
N VAL A 102 5.25 1.21 -1.95
CA VAL A 102 6.01 1.95 -0.92
C VAL A 102 6.71 1.03 0.08
N SER A 103 6.27 -0.22 0.21
CA SER A 103 6.93 -1.24 1.02
C SER A 103 8.17 -1.84 0.37
N MET A 104 8.36 -1.58 -0.93
CA MET A 104 9.54 -1.95 -1.74
C MET A 104 10.48 -0.74 -1.94
N SER A 105 10.55 0.16 -0.98
CA SER A 105 11.31 1.42 -1.07
C SER A 105 12.82 1.26 -1.31
N TRP A 106 13.37 0.07 -1.09
CA TRP A 106 14.74 -0.25 -1.50
C TRP A 106 14.96 -0.12 -3.02
N ALA A 107 13.88 -0.27 -3.82
CA ALA A 107 13.93 -0.07 -5.26
C ALA A 107 14.31 1.38 -5.65
N LEU A 108 14.09 2.37 -4.76
CA LEU A 108 14.55 3.75 -4.96
C LEU A 108 16.06 3.85 -5.13
N LYS A 109 16.83 3.11 -4.31
CA LYS A 109 18.28 3.05 -4.45
C LYS A 109 18.69 2.34 -5.73
N LEU A 110 18.04 1.20 -6.04
CA LEU A 110 18.34 0.43 -7.24
C LEU A 110 18.13 1.29 -8.50
N THR A 111 16.95 1.88 -8.66
CA THR A 111 16.59 2.65 -9.85
C THR A 111 17.48 3.90 -10.00
N ASN A 112 17.83 4.56 -8.90
CA ASN A 112 18.78 5.67 -8.91
C ASN A 112 20.18 5.23 -9.39
N THR A 113 20.65 4.03 -8.98
CA THR A 113 21.95 3.49 -9.40
C THR A 113 21.98 3.17 -10.91
N VAL A 114 20.87 2.63 -11.44
CA VAL A 114 20.79 2.25 -12.87
C VAL A 114 20.25 3.37 -13.77
N GLY A 115 19.90 4.53 -13.21
CA GLY A 115 19.40 5.69 -13.96
C GLY A 115 18.00 5.50 -14.55
N VAL A 116 17.12 4.76 -13.86
CA VAL A 116 15.73 4.51 -14.26
C VAL A 116 14.78 5.30 -13.37
N ARG A 117 13.75 5.88 -13.96
CA ARG A 117 12.73 6.67 -13.25
C ARG A 117 11.83 5.77 -12.40
N ILE A 118 11.39 6.26 -11.25
CA ILE A 118 10.56 5.50 -10.32
C ILE A 118 9.40 6.32 -9.76
N ALA A 119 8.21 5.69 -9.70
CA ALA A 119 7.08 6.16 -8.93
C ALA A 119 6.78 5.17 -7.80
N LEU A 120 6.40 5.69 -6.64
CA LEU A 120 5.96 4.86 -5.52
C LEU A 120 4.45 4.77 -5.48
N PHE A 121 3.93 3.57 -5.23
CA PHE A 121 2.51 3.31 -5.08
C PHE A 121 2.16 2.94 -3.63
N SER A 122 1.27 3.74 -3.03
CA SER A 122 0.76 3.50 -1.68
C SER A 122 -0.59 2.79 -1.72
N THR A 123 -0.64 1.60 -1.14
CA THR A 123 -1.87 0.84 -0.88
C THR A 123 -2.55 1.25 0.42
N TYR A 124 -1.86 2.05 1.24
CA TYR A 124 -2.41 2.58 2.49
C TYR A 124 -3.44 3.68 2.22
N SER A 125 -4.33 3.92 3.20
CA SER A 125 -5.10 5.16 3.23
C SER A 125 -4.17 6.38 3.29
N ALA A 126 -4.62 7.52 2.78
CA ALA A 126 -3.82 8.75 2.83
C ALA A 126 -3.47 9.14 4.27
N SER A 127 -4.38 8.94 5.22
CA SER A 127 -4.14 9.19 6.65
C SER A 127 -3.01 8.34 7.21
N VAL A 128 -2.99 7.03 6.92
CA VAL A 128 -1.91 6.13 7.37
C VAL A 128 -0.59 6.48 6.68
N PHE A 129 -0.62 6.83 5.41
CA PHE A 129 0.59 7.23 4.70
C PHE A 129 1.14 8.56 5.26
N ALA A 130 0.30 9.56 5.52
CA ALA A 130 0.70 10.81 6.17
C ALA A 130 1.29 10.58 7.57
N LEU A 131 0.71 9.66 8.36
CA LEU A 131 1.27 9.26 9.65
C LEU A 131 2.68 8.66 9.50
N ARG A 132 2.88 7.79 8.50
CA ARG A 132 4.20 7.22 8.20
C ARG A 132 5.23 8.30 7.84
N MET A 133 4.84 9.30 7.07
CA MET A 133 5.69 10.45 6.74
C MET A 133 6.05 11.29 7.98
N LYS A 134 5.18 11.35 8.98
CA LYS A 134 5.44 12.06 10.25
C LYS A 134 6.29 11.28 11.24
N LEU A 135 6.53 9.99 11.02
CA LEU A 135 7.22 9.12 11.99
C LEU A 135 8.58 9.66 12.46
N PRO A 136 9.50 10.15 11.59
CA PRO A 136 10.77 10.70 12.05
C PRO A 136 10.57 11.85 13.04
N LYS A 137 9.60 12.73 12.80
CA LYS A 137 9.27 13.83 13.71
C LYS A 137 8.65 13.36 15.02
N LEU A 138 7.83 12.31 15.00
CA LEU A 138 7.25 11.73 16.21
C LEU A 138 8.34 11.09 17.11
N ILE A 139 9.38 10.54 16.51
CA ILE A 139 10.55 10.01 17.26
C ILE A 139 11.36 11.17 17.83
N GLU A 140 11.69 12.19 17.03
CA GLU A 140 12.41 13.38 17.46
C GLU A 140 11.71 14.09 18.62
N ASP A 141 10.38 14.20 18.56
CA ASP A 141 9.54 14.82 19.61
C ASP A 141 9.36 13.90 20.84
N GLY A 142 9.92 12.69 20.84
CA GLY A 142 9.81 11.71 21.92
C GLY A 142 8.40 11.14 22.12
N VAL A 143 7.50 11.27 21.15
CA VAL A 143 6.13 10.70 21.20
C VAL A 143 6.16 9.20 21.12
N VAL A 144 7.02 8.67 20.23
CA VAL A 144 7.34 7.25 20.12
C VAL A 144 8.85 7.06 20.18
N ASP A 145 9.30 5.90 20.64
CA ASP A 145 10.70 5.54 20.56
C ASP A 145 11.07 4.89 19.22
N GLU A 146 12.36 4.56 19.05
CA GLU A 146 12.92 3.96 17.81
C GLU A 146 12.35 2.58 17.45
N ILE A 147 11.63 1.95 18.39
CA ILE A 147 10.94 0.68 18.16
C ILE A 147 9.41 0.84 18.14
N GLY A 148 8.94 2.09 18.12
CA GLY A 148 7.53 2.44 17.98
C GLY A 148 6.70 2.32 19.25
N ASN A 149 7.30 2.22 20.44
CA ASN A 149 6.53 2.30 21.67
C ASN A 149 6.11 3.76 21.93
N VAL A 150 4.87 3.95 22.32
CA VAL A 150 4.36 5.25 22.74
C VAL A 150 5.00 5.65 24.08
N LYS A 151 5.59 6.83 24.13
CA LYS A 151 6.18 7.45 25.31
C LYS A 151 5.35 8.60 25.86
N ILE A 152 4.69 9.34 24.98
CA ILE A 152 3.83 10.47 25.30
C ILE A 152 2.48 10.24 24.68
N HIS A 153 1.44 10.21 25.52
CA HIS A 153 0.06 10.13 25.08
C HIS A 153 -0.40 11.51 24.60
N LYS A 154 -0.65 11.64 23.31
CA LYS A 154 -1.18 12.87 22.70
C LYS A 154 -1.95 12.59 21.42
N MET A 155 -2.79 13.55 21.04
CA MET A 155 -3.42 13.57 19.72
C MET A 155 -2.38 13.96 18.65
N ILE A 156 -2.20 13.11 17.66
CA ILE A 156 -1.38 13.38 16.48
C ILE A 156 -2.27 14.07 15.46
N GLN A 157 -1.83 15.23 14.98
CA GLN A 157 -2.56 16.00 13.99
C GLN A 157 -2.48 15.30 12.62
N LEU A 158 -3.52 14.56 12.32
CA LEU A 158 -3.83 13.91 11.05
C LEU A 158 -5.26 14.29 10.66
N ALA A 159 -5.79 13.68 9.65
CA ALA A 159 -7.14 13.89 9.18
C ALA A 159 -7.85 12.51 8.97
N PRO A 160 -8.66 12.06 9.95
CA PRO A 160 -8.90 12.65 11.26
C PRO A 160 -7.68 12.56 12.19
N PRO A 161 -7.63 13.37 13.27
CA PRO A 161 -6.62 13.21 14.32
C PRO A 161 -6.69 11.82 14.96
N ILE A 162 -5.52 11.26 15.30
CA ILE A 162 -5.40 9.93 15.90
C ILE A 162 -4.71 10.01 17.26
N ASP A 163 -5.18 9.26 18.24
CA ASP A 163 -4.46 9.11 19.50
C ASP A 163 -3.18 8.31 19.28
N SER A 164 -2.10 8.72 19.93
CA SER A 164 -0.80 8.04 19.82
C SER A 164 -0.85 6.56 20.20
N THR A 165 -1.81 6.13 21.02
CA THR A 165 -2.04 4.72 21.38
C THR A 165 -2.71 3.91 20.28
N GLU A 166 -3.34 4.57 19.30
CA GLU A 166 -4.02 3.94 18.17
C GLU A 166 -3.15 3.87 16.91
N ILE A 167 -1.87 4.22 17.01
CA ILE A 167 -0.92 4.11 15.89
C ILE A 167 -0.88 2.66 15.39
N PRO A 168 -1.08 2.39 14.08
CA PRO A 168 -1.23 1.02 13.58
C PRO A 168 -0.05 0.08 13.87
N TRP A 169 1.17 0.57 13.92
CA TRP A 169 2.33 -0.29 14.23
C TRP A 169 2.48 -0.63 15.72
N VAL A 170 1.84 0.12 16.61
CA VAL A 170 1.77 -0.23 18.05
C VAL A 170 0.93 -1.50 18.24
N SER A 171 -0.09 -1.68 17.42
CA SER A 171 -0.96 -2.85 17.44
C SER A 171 -0.37 -4.11 16.77
N LEU A 172 0.82 -4.03 16.15
CA LEU A 172 1.49 -5.20 15.53
C LEU A 172 2.00 -6.25 16.53
N GLY A 173 1.48 -6.23 17.75
CA GLY A 173 1.72 -7.22 18.77
C GLY A 173 3.02 -7.02 19.56
N SER A 174 3.32 -8.01 20.43
CA SER A 174 4.45 -7.97 21.36
C SER A 174 5.82 -8.20 20.72
N ASN A 175 5.90 -8.54 19.43
CA ASN A 175 7.18 -8.82 18.76
C ASN A 175 7.94 -7.52 18.47
N THR A 176 8.85 -7.18 19.37
CA THR A 176 9.70 -5.98 19.33
C THR A 176 10.58 -5.94 18.08
N GLU A 177 11.09 -7.08 17.61
CA GLU A 177 11.95 -7.14 16.44
C GLU A 177 11.17 -6.81 15.16
N ARG A 178 9.98 -7.36 15.00
CA ARG A 178 9.10 -7.01 13.86
C ARG A 178 8.77 -5.52 13.84
N ARG A 179 8.51 -4.92 15.01
CA ARG A 179 8.26 -3.48 15.11
C ARG A 179 9.49 -2.67 14.72
N ARG A 180 10.67 -3.03 15.22
CA ARG A 180 11.94 -2.38 14.88
C ARG A 180 12.18 -2.39 13.38
N VAL A 181 12.08 -3.55 12.73
CA VAL A 181 12.26 -3.70 11.28
C VAL A 181 11.27 -2.82 10.51
N ASN A 182 10.01 -2.80 10.91
CA ASN A 182 9.00 -1.98 10.25
C ASN A 182 9.25 -0.47 10.42
N ILE A 183 9.59 -0.02 11.62
CA ILE A 183 9.93 1.39 11.92
C ILE A 183 11.15 1.82 11.09
N GLN A 184 12.22 1.02 11.12
CA GLN A 184 13.43 1.32 10.34
C GLN A 184 13.15 1.41 8.84
N ARG A 185 12.30 0.52 8.32
CA ARG A 185 11.86 0.58 6.93
C ARG A 185 11.13 1.90 6.61
N VAL A 186 10.22 2.34 7.50
CA VAL A 186 9.51 3.61 7.31
C VAL A 186 10.48 4.79 7.31
N ILE A 187 11.43 4.82 8.25
CA ILE A 187 12.46 5.86 8.32
C ILE A 187 13.29 5.88 7.03
N ASN A 188 13.78 4.72 6.58
CA ASN A 188 14.56 4.60 5.36
C ASN A 188 13.75 5.04 4.13
N THR A 189 12.46 4.68 4.06
CA THR A 189 11.57 5.14 2.98
C THR A 189 11.48 6.66 2.95
N ASN A 190 11.26 7.30 4.11
CA ASN A 190 11.16 8.76 4.20
C ASN A 190 12.45 9.45 3.75
N GLN A 191 13.62 8.92 4.08
CA GLN A 191 14.92 9.45 3.66
C GLN A 191 15.13 9.37 2.13
N LEU A 192 14.56 8.36 1.49
CA LEU A 192 14.72 8.12 0.06
C LEU A 192 13.58 8.68 -0.79
N MET A 193 12.55 9.24 -0.17
CA MET A 193 11.32 9.65 -0.85
C MET A 193 11.57 10.67 -1.97
N SER A 194 12.58 11.53 -1.82
CA SER A 194 12.97 12.52 -2.83
C SER A 194 13.52 11.91 -4.13
N LEU A 195 13.84 10.61 -4.13
CA LEU A 195 14.26 9.90 -5.34
C LEU A 195 13.06 9.45 -6.19
N ALA A 196 11.86 9.47 -5.66
CA ALA A 196 10.65 9.15 -6.40
C ALA A 196 10.17 10.39 -7.18
N GLU A 197 9.87 10.21 -8.46
CA GLU A 197 9.31 11.29 -9.29
C GLU A 197 7.81 11.51 -9.07
N ALA A 198 7.11 10.50 -8.59
CA ALA A 198 5.71 10.60 -8.22
C ALA A 198 5.38 9.67 -7.04
N ILE A 199 4.39 10.08 -6.26
CA ILE A 199 3.76 9.27 -5.23
C ILE A 199 2.31 9.04 -5.63
N ILE A 200 1.94 7.80 -5.83
CA ILE A 200 0.61 7.39 -6.27
C ILE A 200 -0.13 6.82 -5.05
N CYS A 201 -1.34 7.30 -4.79
CA CYS A 201 -2.17 6.80 -3.68
C CYS A 201 -3.42 6.10 -4.20
N ASN A 202 -3.70 4.91 -3.68
CA ASN A 202 -4.93 4.16 -4.01
C ASN A 202 -6.14 4.65 -3.20
N THR A 203 -6.39 5.95 -3.27
CA THR A 203 -7.53 6.64 -2.67
C THR A 203 -8.00 7.77 -3.59
N SER A 204 -9.00 8.52 -3.19
CA SER A 204 -9.50 9.68 -3.96
C SER A 204 -9.65 10.94 -3.10
N GLY A 205 -9.66 12.09 -3.78
CA GLY A 205 -9.89 13.39 -3.15
C GLY A 205 -11.24 13.48 -2.46
N GLU A 206 -12.26 12.79 -2.97
CA GLU A 206 -13.61 12.77 -2.41
C GLU A 206 -13.73 11.91 -1.14
N VAL A 207 -12.83 10.95 -0.99
CA VAL A 207 -12.82 10.01 0.15
C VAL A 207 -11.93 10.51 1.29
N GLU A 208 -10.74 11.03 0.98
CA GLU A 208 -9.77 11.46 1.98
C GLU A 208 -9.19 12.86 1.69
N PRO A 209 -10.04 13.90 1.48
CA PRO A 209 -9.56 15.23 1.06
C PRO A 209 -8.59 15.85 2.06
N GLU A 210 -8.90 15.77 3.33
CA GLU A 210 -8.12 16.38 4.42
C GLU A 210 -6.77 15.65 4.62
N ALA A 211 -6.76 14.32 4.50
CA ALA A 211 -5.53 13.54 4.59
C ALA A 211 -4.61 13.79 3.39
N LEU A 212 -5.18 13.92 2.19
CA LEU A 212 -4.44 14.24 0.98
C LEU A 212 -3.86 15.67 1.01
N ALA A 213 -4.50 16.60 1.71
CA ALA A 213 -3.93 17.92 1.94
C ALA A 213 -2.59 17.88 2.72
N LEU A 214 -2.33 16.79 3.48
CA LEU A 214 -1.04 16.53 4.13
C LEU A 214 0.00 15.94 3.18
N LEU A 215 -0.39 15.58 1.95
CA LEU A 215 0.42 14.90 0.95
C LEU A 215 0.33 15.64 -0.41
N PRO A 216 0.77 16.89 -0.50
CA PRO A 216 0.49 17.76 -1.66
C PRO A 216 1.05 17.24 -2.99
N ASN A 217 2.06 16.37 -2.95
CA ASN A 217 2.69 15.80 -4.15
C ASN A 217 2.15 14.39 -4.49
N ALA A 218 1.13 13.91 -3.79
CA ALA A 218 0.54 12.61 -4.07
C ALA A 218 -0.51 12.72 -5.19
N LEU A 219 -0.54 11.69 -6.05
CA LEU A 219 -1.56 11.50 -7.09
C LEU A 219 -2.59 10.48 -6.59
N PRO A 220 -3.75 10.90 -6.09
CA PRO A 220 -4.82 9.99 -5.71
C PRO A 220 -5.54 9.52 -6.99
N ILE A 221 -5.36 8.24 -7.33
CA ILE A 221 -5.93 7.61 -8.53
C ILE A 221 -6.98 6.54 -8.22
N GLY A 222 -7.23 6.28 -6.94
CA GLY A 222 -8.11 5.21 -6.47
C GLY A 222 -9.56 5.64 -6.22
N PRO A 223 -10.33 4.70 -5.69
CA PRO A 223 -9.95 3.30 -5.45
C PRO A 223 -9.88 2.50 -6.75
N LEU A 224 -8.78 1.80 -6.96
CA LEU A 224 -8.59 0.98 -8.17
C LEU A 224 -9.42 -0.30 -8.13
N VAL A 225 -9.58 -0.87 -6.95
CA VAL A 225 -10.47 -2.01 -6.70
C VAL A 225 -11.78 -1.47 -6.15
N ALA A 226 -12.92 -1.99 -6.61
CA ALA A 226 -14.23 -1.58 -6.13
C ALA A 226 -14.25 -1.51 -4.59
N PRO A 227 -14.71 -0.40 -4.00
CA PRO A 227 -14.66 -0.21 -2.56
C PRO A 227 -15.50 -1.28 -1.87
N MET A 228 -14.85 -2.31 -1.39
CA MET A 228 -15.46 -3.19 -0.41
C MET A 228 -15.58 -2.40 0.89
N SER A 229 -16.74 -2.39 1.45
CA SER A 229 -17.34 -1.79 2.65
C SER A 229 -16.47 -1.47 3.90
N LYS A 230 -15.21 -1.06 3.75
CA LYS A 230 -14.32 -0.74 4.88
C LYS A 230 -14.46 0.67 5.44
N LEU A 231 -15.25 1.54 4.81
CA LEU A 231 -15.38 2.94 5.18
C LEU A 231 -16.49 3.21 6.22
N SER A 232 -17.26 2.20 6.56
CA SER A 232 -18.27 2.27 7.63
C SER A 232 -18.32 0.93 8.36
N GLY A 233 -18.23 0.98 9.66
CA GLY A 233 -18.22 -0.23 10.47
C GLY A 233 -18.41 0.08 11.95
N LEU A 234 -18.48 -0.96 12.75
CA LEU A 234 -18.56 -0.88 14.21
C LEU A 234 -17.27 -1.44 14.80
N LYS A 235 -16.77 -0.76 15.84
CA LYS A 235 -15.59 -1.23 16.58
C LYS A 235 -16.02 -2.45 17.44
N LEU A 236 -15.29 -3.55 17.31
CA LEU A 236 -15.40 -4.70 18.22
C LEU A 236 -14.61 -4.38 19.51
N CYS A 237 -15.21 -4.68 20.66
CA CYS A 237 -14.60 -4.50 21.96
C CYS A 237 -14.14 -5.85 22.51
N ALA A 238 -12.87 -5.95 22.88
CA ALA A 238 -12.36 -7.11 23.59
C ALA A 238 -12.75 -7.01 25.08
N ASN A 239 -12.95 -8.16 25.73
CA ASN A 239 -13.15 -8.26 27.18
C ASN A 239 -11.83 -7.99 27.95
N GLU A 240 -11.87 -8.09 29.28
CA GLU A 240 -10.70 -7.87 30.14
C GLU A 240 -9.53 -8.84 29.86
N GLN A 241 -9.79 -9.99 29.22
CA GLN A 241 -8.79 -10.96 28.80
C GLN A 241 -8.27 -10.69 27.36
N GLY A 242 -8.69 -9.59 26.72
CA GLY A 242 -8.27 -9.23 25.35
C GLY A 242 -8.96 -10.06 24.26
N VAL A 243 -10.03 -10.78 24.58
CA VAL A 243 -10.77 -11.64 23.65
C VAL A 243 -12.07 -10.97 23.21
N VAL A 244 -12.33 -10.94 21.90
CA VAL A 244 -13.64 -10.55 21.34
C VAL A 244 -14.56 -11.76 21.42
N THR A 245 -15.63 -11.66 22.21
CA THR A 245 -16.57 -12.77 22.42
C THR A 245 -17.50 -12.97 21.23
N LYS A 246 -18.07 -14.17 21.11
CA LYS A 246 -19.07 -14.48 20.09
C LYS A 246 -20.32 -13.60 20.22
N GLU A 247 -20.70 -13.29 21.44
CA GLU A 247 -21.84 -12.42 21.78
C GLU A 247 -21.58 -11.00 21.28
N GLU A 248 -20.40 -10.44 21.55
CA GLU A 248 -20.00 -9.11 21.06
C GLU A 248 -20.05 -9.06 19.53
N ILE A 249 -19.50 -10.07 18.84
CA ILE A 249 -19.55 -10.16 17.38
C ILE A 249 -21.00 -10.19 16.89
N LYS A 250 -21.85 -11.05 17.49
CA LYS A 250 -23.25 -11.17 17.11
C LYS A 250 -24.00 -9.85 17.29
N ASP A 251 -23.83 -9.18 18.43
CA ASP A 251 -24.53 -7.94 18.73
C ASP A 251 -24.08 -6.80 17.77
N LYS A 252 -22.79 -6.71 17.47
CA LYS A 252 -22.28 -5.75 16.49
C LYS A 252 -22.75 -6.03 15.07
N VAL A 253 -22.85 -7.29 14.66
CA VAL A 253 -23.42 -7.66 13.36
C VAL A 253 -24.90 -7.28 13.29
N VAL A 254 -25.69 -7.59 14.33
CA VAL A 254 -27.11 -7.21 14.38
C VAL A 254 -27.28 -5.69 14.36
N GLN A 255 -26.44 -4.96 15.11
CA GLN A 255 -26.43 -3.49 15.10
C GLN A 255 -26.12 -2.96 13.71
N LEU A 256 -25.06 -3.46 13.05
CA LEU A 256 -24.66 -3.06 11.70
C LEU A 256 -25.76 -3.26 10.66
N LEU A 257 -26.48 -4.40 10.75
CA LEU A 257 -27.57 -4.74 9.83
C LEU A 257 -28.82 -3.88 10.01
N LYS A 258 -29.04 -3.33 11.22
CA LYS A 258 -30.23 -2.54 11.55
C LYS A 258 -29.99 -1.02 11.46
N ASP A 259 -28.74 -0.59 11.47
CA ASP A 259 -28.35 0.83 11.52
C ASP A 259 -28.44 1.46 10.12
N GLU A 260 -29.52 2.18 9.87
CA GLU A 260 -29.77 2.84 8.59
C GLU A 260 -28.77 3.99 8.32
N ASP A 261 -28.25 4.65 9.38
CA ASP A 261 -27.23 5.70 9.23
C ASP A 261 -25.90 5.12 8.77
N ILE A 262 -25.50 3.95 9.26
CA ILE A 262 -24.31 3.25 8.79
C ILE A 262 -24.49 2.86 7.31
N LYS A 263 -25.64 2.33 6.94
CA LYS A 263 -25.95 1.99 5.54
C LYS A 263 -25.94 3.23 4.64
N ALA A 264 -26.57 4.32 5.06
CA ALA A 264 -26.58 5.56 4.30
C ALA A 264 -25.17 6.12 4.09
N ARG A 265 -24.33 6.13 5.14
CA ARG A 265 -22.92 6.52 5.03
C ARG A 265 -22.15 5.60 4.07
N ALA A 266 -22.35 4.28 4.14
CA ALA A 266 -21.69 3.33 3.24
C ALA A 266 -22.05 3.59 1.77
N ILE A 267 -23.33 3.84 1.48
CA ILE A 267 -23.81 4.19 0.14
C ILE A 267 -23.22 5.53 -0.32
N MET A 268 -23.20 6.54 0.55
CA MET A 268 -22.61 7.84 0.24
C MET A 268 -21.12 7.70 -0.15
N TRP A 269 -20.34 6.98 0.64
CA TRP A 269 -18.92 6.76 0.36
C TRP A 269 -18.69 5.95 -0.91
N LYS A 270 -19.51 4.90 -1.13
CA LYS A 270 -19.49 4.14 -2.39
C LYS A 270 -19.73 5.06 -3.58
N ASN A 271 -20.75 5.92 -3.51
CA ASN A 271 -21.10 6.83 -4.61
C ASN A 271 -19.98 7.85 -4.88
N LYS A 272 -19.38 8.44 -3.84
CA LYS A 272 -18.21 9.33 -3.96
C LYS A 272 -17.03 8.63 -4.63
N ALA A 273 -16.67 7.44 -4.16
CA ALA A 273 -15.58 6.65 -4.73
C ALA A 273 -15.84 6.24 -6.19
N CYS A 274 -17.07 5.84 -6.52
CA CYS A 274 -17.44 5.54 -7.90
C CYS A 274 -17.41 6.78 -8.81
N ALA A 275 -17.80 7.94 -8.30
CA ALA A 275 -17.75 9.19 -9.06
C ALA A 275 -16.31 9.61 -9.37
N SER A 276 -15.39 9.45 -8.42
CA SER A 276 -13.99 9.87 -8.60
C SER A 276 -13.25 9.12 -9.70
N VAL A 277 -13.57 7.83 -9.91
CA VAL A 277 -12.87 6.98 -10.89
C VAL A 277 -13.52 6.96 -12.28
N ARG A 278 -14.71 7.54 -12.45
CA ARG A 278 -15.36 7.68 -13.75
C ARG A 278 -14.66 8.72 -14.61
N GLU A 279 -14.89 8.68 -15.91
CA GLU A 279 -14.42 9.70 -16.84
C GLU A 279 -14.80 11.11 -16.35
N GLY A 280 -13.82 12.03 -16.31
CA GLY A 280 -13.95 13.37 -15.73
C GLY A 280 -13.93 13.44 -14.20
N GLY A 281 -13.85 12.32 -13.49
CA GLY A 281 -13.66 12.29 -12.03
C GLY A 281 -12.22 12.59 -11.61
N SER A 282 -12.04 13.02 -10.37
CA SER A 282 -10.73 13.47 -9.87
C SER A 282 -9.63 12.40 -9.96
N SER A 283 -9.94 11.14 -9.66
CA SER A 283 -9.01 10.03 -9.75
C SER A 283 -8.69 9.66 -11.20
N HIS A 284 -9.66 9.76 -12.10
CA HIS A 284 -9.45 9.59 -13.54
C HIS A 284 -8.50 10.66 -14.08
N GLU A 285 -8.74 11.95 -13.76
CA GLU A 285 -7.85 13.04 -14.16
C GLU A 285 -6.42 12.87 -13.63
N ASN A 286 -6.26 12.39 -12.41
CA ASN A 286 -4.93 12.09 -11.85
C ASN A 286 -4.29 10.87 -12.51
N LEU A 287 -5.06 9.87 -12.92
CA LEU A 287 -4.56 8.76 -13.73
C LEU A 287 -4.02 9.27 -15.09
N LEU A 288 -4.74 10.20 -15.74
CA LEU A 288 -4.26 10.82 -16.99
C LEU A 288 -2.96 11.61 -16.79
N LYS A 289 -2.81 12.31 -15.65
CA LYS A 289 -1.53 12.96 -15.30
C LYS A 289 -0.41 11.95 -15.13
N LEU A 290 -0.67 10.82 -14.46
CA LEU A 290 0.29 9.73 -14.34
C LEU A 290 0.67 9.17 -15.70
N VAL A 291 -0.30 8.87 -16.56
CA VAL A 291 -0.09 8.39 -17.94
C VAL A 291 0.84 9.33 -18.69
N LYS A 292 0.55 10.64 -18.66
CA LYS A 292 1.39 11.66 -19.31
C LYS A 292 2.82 11.64 -18.76
N LEU A 293 2.99 11.61 -17.44
CA LEU A 293 4.30 11.55 -16.80
C LEU A 293 5.11 10.32 -17.26
N LEU A 294 4.46 9.15 -17.35
CA LEU A 294 5.09 7.90 -17.78
C LEU A 294 5.45 7.89 -19.27
N GLN A 295 4.78 8.69 -20.11
CA GLN A 295 5.05 8.83 -21.54
C GLN A 295 6.21 9.78 -21.83
N GLU A 296 6.51 10.72 -20.94
CA GLU A 296 7.59 11.71 -21.10
C GLU A 296 9.01 11.13 -20.84
N GLY A 297 9.14 9.82 -20.58
CA GLY A 297 10.38 9.13 -20.18
C GLY A 297 11.05 8.25 -21.24
#